data_f725f3fb105ce773621ba4fc94d4b5e7
#
_entry.id   f725f3fb105ce773621ba4fc94d4b5e7
#
_cell.length_a   1.000
_cell.length_b   1.000
_cell.length_c   1.000
_cell.angle_alpha   90.00
_cell.angle_beta   90.00
_cell.angle_gamma   90.00
#
_symmetry.space_group_name_H-M   'P 1'
#
loop_
_entity.id
_entity.type
_entity.pdbx_description
1 polymer ?
#
loop_
_entity_poly.entity_id
_entity_poly.type
_entity_poly.pdbx_seq_one_letter_code
_entity_poly.pdbx_strand_id
1 'polypeptide(L)'
;MAKRIVAIYDRGIDKNLMQGFDVLEKYGYELTLVEKTVNEDELAYQNSMLSVEVNGPDGTPINEEVFQYLDDAEIIITHFAPVSRRMIEAAKNLKIIATLRTGMENINMEAAKERGIKVINAPGRAAVAVADFTVAAMLCEIRNIARTDEDIKTGGWTKKYPNRTYSDNMCNLKVGLVGFGDIGRKIATRLKGFGTTILAYDPYCTKESIEAFGCVPVSL
;
A
#
# COMPACT_ATOMS: atom_id res chain seq x y z
N MET A 1 32.71 12.33 -8.98
CA MET A 1 31.95 11.20 -9.51
C MET A 1 30.47 11.61 -9.53
N ALA A 2 29.72 11.21 -10.54
CA ALA A 2 28.27 11.45 -10.57
C ALA A 2 27.64 10.73 -9.38
N LYS A 3 26.63 11.35 -8.76
CA LYS A 3 25.87 10.75 -7.67
C LYS A 3 24.80 9.86 -8.31
N ARG A 4 24.72 8.61 -7.90
CA ARG A 4 23.78 7.66 -8.49
C ARG A 4 22.48 7.52 -7.71
N ILE A 5 21.38 7.44 -8.44
CA ILE A 5 20.09 6.95 -7.96
C ILE A 5 19.88 5.57 -8.58
N VAL A 6 19.67 4.57 -7.74
CA VAL A 6 19.22 3.24 -8.18
C VAL A 6 17.73 3.14 -7.93
N ALA A 7 16.93 3.11 -8.98
CA ALA A 7 15.48 2.94 -8.89
C ALA A 7 15.07 1.54 -9.36
N ILE A 8 14.48 0.78 -8.46
CA ILE A 8 14.10 -0.61 -8.70
C ILE A 8 12.62 -0.66 -9.03
N TYR A 9 12.31 -0.92 -10.31
CA TYR A 9 10.94 -1.03 -10.80
C TYR A 9 10.42 -2.47 -10.72
N ASP A 10 9.10 -2.59 -10.67
CA ASP A 10 8.36 -3.86 -10.65
C ASP A 10 7.08 -3.73 -11.49
N ARG A 11 6.25 -4.79 -11.52
CA ARG A 11 4.99 -4.76 -12.27
C ARG A 11 3.97 -3.74 -11.74
N GLY A 12 4.03 -3.38 -10.46
CA GLY A 12 3.13 -2.39 -9.84
C GLY A 12 3.54 -0.95 -10.09
N ILE A 13 4.84 -0.70 -10.27
CA ILE A 13 5.40 0.58 -10.71
C ILE A 13 6.46 0.28 -11.77
N ASP A 14 6.04 0.44 -13.02
CA ASP A 14 6.83 0.07 -14.18
C ASP A 14 8.02 1.02 -14.44
N LYS A 15 8.84 0.63 -15.41
CA LYS A 15 10.01 1.38 -15.81
C LYS A 15 9.69 2.84 -16.19
N ASN A 16 8.56 3.09 -16.87
CA ASN A 16 8.20 4.42 -17.34
C ASN A 16 7.84 5.36 -16.17
N LEU A 17 7.16 4.82 -15.15
CA LEU A 17 6.85 5.57 -13.93
C LEU A 17 8.13 5.88 -13.13
N MET A 18 9.06 4.92 -13.02
CA MET A 18 10.34 5.14 -12.35
C MET A 18 11.25 6.11 -13.13
N GLN A 19 11.12 6.17 -14.45
CA GLN A 19 11.85 7.13 -15.27
C GLN A 19 11.56 8.59 -14.88
N GLY A 20 10.38 8.88 -14.31
CA GLY A 20 10.06 10.21 -13.83
C GLY A 20 11.00 10.78 -12.74
N PHE A 21 11.87 9.94 -12.16
CA PHE A 21 12.92 10.40 -11.25
C PHE A 21 14.13 11.01 -11.95
N ASP A 22 14.20 10.98 -13.30
CA ASP A 22 15.19 11.70 -14.12
C ASP A 22 15.19 13.22 -13.83
N VAL A 23 14.07 13.73 -13.33
CA VAL A 23 13.98 15.13 -12.84
C VAL A 23 15.07 15.47 -11.82
N LEU A 24 15.69 14.49 -11.17
CA LEU A 24 16.77 14.68 -10.20
C LEU A 24 18.15 14.85 -10.88
N GLU A 25 18.27 14.61 -12.18
CA GLU A 25 19.50 14.86 -12.95
C GLU A 25 19.95 16.32 -12.89
N LYS A 26 18.98 17.25 -12.82
CA LYS A 26 19.27 18.68 -12.62
C LYS A 26 20.03 18.99 -11.31
N TYR A 27 20.06 18.06 -10.37
CA TYR A 27 20.83 18.15 -9.12
C TYR A 27 22.14 17.36 -9.16
N GLY A 28 22.54 16.87 -10.34
CA GLY A 28 23.78 16.14 -10.56
C GLY A 28 23.70 14.65 -10.23
N TYR A 29 22.49 14.08 -10.20
CA TYR A 29 22.29 12.65 -10.06
C TYR A 29 22.19 11.95 -11.42
N GLU A 30 22.65 10.73 -11.49
CA GLU A 30 22.47 9.80 -12.62
C GLU A 30 21.45 8.74 -12.23
N LEU A 31 20.37 8.59 -12.99
CA LEU A 31 19.33 7.60 -12.73
C LEU A 31 19.67 6.26 -13.39
N THR A 32 19.75 5.21 -12.60
CA THR A 32 19.88 3.82 -13.05
C THR A 32 18.61 3.07 -12.71
N LEU A 33 17.98 2.44 -13.71
CA LEU A 33 16.76 1.65 -13.55
C LEU A 33 17.11 0.17 -13.55
N VAL A 34 16.68 -0.55 -12.50
CA VAL A 34 16.90 -1.99 -12.36
C VAL A 34 15.54 -2.68 -12.19
N GLU A 35 15.33 -3.79 -12.89
CA GLU A 35 14.14 -4.59 -12.69
C GLU A 35 14.24 -5.41 -11.42
N LYS A 36 13.16 -5.47 -10.63
CA LYS A 36 13.11 -6.25 -9.38
C LYS A 36 13.42 -7.72 -9.63
N THR A 37 12.75 -8.32 -10.61
CA THR A 37 12.90 -9.73 -10.98
C THR A 37 12.73 -9.88 -12.48
N VAL A 38 13.68 -10.46 -13.16
CA VAL A 38 13.64 -10.65 -14.62
C VAL A 38 12.59 -11.71 -14.98
N ASN A 39 11.70 -11.39 -15.95
CA ASN A 39 10.66 -12.29 -16.48
C ASN A 39 9.69 -12.85 -15.41
N GLU A 40 9.36 -12.08 -14.39
CA GLU A 40 8.40 -12.46 -13.36
C GLU A 40 6.97 -12.51 -13.95
N ASP A 41 6.30 -13.67 -13.85
CA ASP A 41 4.87 -13.77 -14.20
C ASP A 41 3.99 -13.18 -13.07
N GLU A 42 2.67 -13.10 -13.31
CA GLU A 42 1.73 -12.50 -12.36
C GLU A 42 1.70 -13.24 -11.02
N LEU A 43 1.73 -14.57 -11.04
CA LEU A 43 1.69 -15.38 -9.82
C LEU A 43 3.00 -15.26 -9.05
N ALA A 44 4.14 -15.27 -9.73
CA ALA A 44 5.45 -15.05 -9.13
C ALA A 44 5.55 -13.66 -8.50
N TYR A 45 5.01 -12.63 -9.16
CA TYR A 45 4.94 -11.27 -8.61
C TYR A 45 4.11 -11.22 -7.33
N GLN A 46 2.91 -11.80 -7.31
CA GLN A 46 2.07 -11.86 -6.11
C GLN A 46 2.76 -12.61 -4.96
N ASN A 47 3.39 -13.74 -5.26
CA ASN A 47 4.14 -14.52 -4.27
C ASN A 47 5.35 -13.74 -3.73
N SER A 48 6.02 -12.97 -4.56
CA SER A 48 7.16 -12.16 -4.14
C SER A 48 6.75 -10.99 -3.25
N MET A 49 5.58 -10.37 -3.48
CA MET A 49 5.01 -9.38 -2.56
C MET A 49 4.68 -10.00 -1.20
N LEU A 50 4.04 -11.17 -1.19
CA LEU A 50 3.75 -11.91 0.04
C LEU A 50 5.04 -12.31 0.78
N SER A 51 6.09 -12.70 0.05
CA SER A 51 7.39 -13.02 0.63
C SER A 51 7.99 -11.84 1.39
N VAL A 52 7.90 -10.64 0.85
CA VAL A 52 8.36 -9.42 1.54
C VAL A 52 7.66 -9.23 2.88
N GLU A 53 6.36 -9.46 2.92
CA GLU A 53 5.56 -9.29 4.15
C GLU A 53 5.81 -10.37 5.20
N VAL A 54 6.07 -11.62 4.76
CA VAL A 54 6.28 -12.77 5.66
C VAL A 54 7.73 -12.95 6.06
N ASN A 55 8.66 -12.83 5.10
CA ASN A 55 10.09 -13.14 5.30
C ASN A 55 10.95 -11.88 5.46
N GLY A 56 10.37 -10.70 5.25
CA GLY A 56 11.09 -9.44 5.31
C GLY A 56 12.07 -9.24 4.15
N PRO A 57 12.85 -8.14 4.19
CA PRO A 57 13.75 -7.76 3.10
C PRO A 57 14.93 -8.70 2.92
N ASP A 58 15.40 -9.35 3.99
CA ASP A 58 16.55 -10.24 3.92
C ASP A 58 16.21 -11.67 3.47
N GLY A 59 14.94 -12.07 3.63
CA GLY A 59 14.44 -13.38 3.20
C GLY A 59 13.80 -13.38 1.81
N THR A 60 13.74 -12.24 1.14
CA THR A 60 13.10 -12.11 -0.19
C THR A 60 14.17 -11.97 -1.28
N PRO A 61 14.12 -12.80 -2.33
CA PRO A 61 15.05 -12.70 -3.46
C PRO A 61 14.96 -11.35 -4.20
N ILE A 62 16.07 -10.92 -4.75
CA ILE A 62 16.19 -9.75 -5.60
C ILE A 62 17.06 -10.06 -6.81
N ASN A 63 16.88 -9.29 -7.90
CA ASN A 63 17.77 -9.33 -9.03
C ASN A 63 19.19 -8.91 -8.62
N GLU A 64 20.16 -9.83 -8.73
CA GLU A 64 21.55 -9.60 -8.35
C GLU A 64 22.23 -8.50 -9.18
N GLU A 65 21.69 -8.16 -10.34
CA GLU A 65 22.20 -7.05 -11.16
C GLU A 65 22.27 -5.74 -10.37
N VAL A 66 21.39 -5.52 -9.42
CA VAL A 66 21.35 -4.30 -8.62
C VAL A 66 22.69 -4.01 -7.94
N PHE A 67 23.42 -5.05 -7.53
CA PHE A 67 24.70 -4.91 -6.83
C PHE A 67 25.81 -4.24 -7.67
N GLN A 68 25.69 -4.27 -8.99
CA GLN A 68 26.66 -3.60 -9.89
C GLN A 68 26.59 -2.07 -9.77
N TYR A 69 25.49 -1.53 -9.24
CA TYR A 69 25.22 -0.10 -9.19
C TYR A 69 25.20 0.47 -7.76
N LEU A 70 25.43 -0.38 -6.72
CA LEU A 70 25.29 0.06 -5.34
C LEU A 70 26.52 0.82 -4.80
N ASP A 71 27.72 0.58 -5.33
CA ASP A 71 28.96 1.15 -4.76
C ASP A 71 28.97 2.70 -4.78
N ASP A 72 28.42 3.32 -5.83
CA ASP A 72 28.29 4.77 -5.96
C ASP A 72 26.86 5.31 -5.73
N ALA A 73 25.93 4.45 -5.32
CA ALA A 73 24.55 4.82 -5.04
C ALA A 73 24.44 5.70 -3.78
N GLU A 74 23.88 6.90 -3.94
CA GLU A 74 23.49 7.77 -2.82
C GLU A 74 22.01 7.62 -2.46
N ILE A 75 21.17 7.19 -3.41
CA ILE A 75 19.72 7.03 -3.22
C ILE A 75 19.29 5.69 -3.82
N ILE A 76 18.51 4.93 -3.06
CA ILE A 76 17.75 3.78 -3.57
C ILE A 76 16.27 4.15 -3.55
N ILE A 77 15.58 3.94 -4.68
CA ILE A 77 14.12 4.09 -4.80
C ILE A 77 13.53 2.73 -5.10
N THR A 78 12.50 2.35 -4.37
CA THR A 78 11.88 1.03 -4.51
C THR A 78 10.36 1.11 -4.34
N HIS A 79 9.64 0.10 -4.81
CA HIS A 79 8.23 -0.11 -4.53
C HIS A 79 8.06 -1.39 -3.70
N PHE A 80 8.03 -2.59 -4.29
CA PHE A 80 8.00 -3.86 -3.58
C PHE A 80 9.36 -4.58 -3.53
N ALA A 81 10.35 -4.09 -4.26
CA ALA A 81 11.67 -4.70 -4.20
C ALA A 81 12.26 -4.57 -2.79
N PRO A 82 12.83 -5.64 -2.23
CA PRO A 82 13.47 -5.60 -0.93
C PRO A 82 14.74 -4.75 -0.96
N VAL A 83 14.99 -4.01 0.12
CA VAL A 83 16.28 -3.38 0.39
C VAL A 83 16.86 -4.05 1.63
N SER A 84 17.57 -5.14 1.37
CA SER A 84 18.15 -6.00 2.41
C SER A 84 19.36 -5.36 3.10
N ARG A 85 19.76 -5.94 4.25
CA ARG A 85 21.01 -5.58 4.94
C ARG A 85 22.20 -5.68 3.99
N ARG A 86 22.28 -6.77 3.20
CA ARG A 86 23.33 -6.99 2.21
C ARG A 86 23.43 -5.84 1.18
N MET A 87 22.29 -5.34 0.71
CA MET A 87 22.27 -4.20 -0.22
C MET A 87 22.72 -2.91 0.47
N ILE A 88 22.23 -2.66 1.67
CA ILE A 88 22.60 -1.49 2.46
C ILE A 88 24.11 -1.49 2.74
N GLU A 89 24.69 -2.61 3.10
CA GLU A 89 26.13 -2.75 3.36
C GLU A 89 26.98 -2.57 2.08
N ALA A 90 26.52 -3.06 0.95
CA ALA A 90 27.17 -2.90 -0.33
C ALA A 90 27.17 -1.43 -0.81
N ALA A 91 26.11 -0.67 -0.52
CA ALA A 91 25.92 0.71 -0.94
C ALA A 91 26.67 1.70 -0.02
N LYS A 92 27.98 1.81 -0.12
CA LYS A 92 28.83 2.56 0.82
C LYS A 92 28.49 4.04 0.94
N ASN A 93 27.99 4.66 -0.14
CA ASN A 93 27.65 6.08 -0.23
C ASN A 93 26.17 6.36 0.03
N LEU A 94 25.37 5.35 0.38
CA LEU A 94 23.92 5.46 0.53
C LEU A 94 23.53 6.41 1.65
N LYS A 95 22.66 7.37 1.32
CA LYS A 95 22.14 8.41 2.23
C LYS A 95 20.63 8.31 2.41
N ILE A 96 19.92 7.88 1.35
CA ILE A 96 18.46 7.88 1.33
C ILE A 96 17.95 6.55 0.73
N ILE A 97 16.96 5.97 1.39
CA ILE A 97 16.12 4.91 0.82
C ILE A 97 14.70 5.48 0.74
N ALA A 98 14.12 5.51 -0.44
CA ALA A 98 12.74 5.95 -0.67
C ALA A 98 11.88 4.78 -1.12
N THR A 99 10.82 4.46 -0.38
CA THR A 99 9.83 3.48 -0.81
C THR A 99 8.54 4.17 -1.26
N LEU A 100 8.01 3.74 -2.41
CA LEU A 100 6.76 4.25 -2.99
C LEU A 100 5.53 3.60 -2.36
N ARG A 101 5.67 3.08 -1.15
CA ARG A 101 4.63 2.46 -0.31
C ARG A 101 4.42 3.25 0.98
N THR A 102 3.30 3.01 1.64
CA THR A 102 3.07 3.48 3.02
C THR A 102 3.87 2.62 4.01
N GLY A 103 3.83 1.29 3.86
CA GLY A 103 4.60 0.35 4.66
C GLY A 103 6.07 0.33 4.24
N MET A 104 6.93 -0.08 5.17
CA MET A 104 8.39 -0.14 5.00
C MET A 104 8.93 -1.54 5.26
N GLU A 105 8.07 -2.55 5.21
CA GLU A 105 8.39 -3.97 5.50
C GLU A 105 9.43 -4.53 4.52
N ASN A 106 9.54 -3.91 3.35
CA ASN A 106 10.53 -4.24 2.32
C ASN A 106 11.91 -3.63 2.57
N ILE A 107 12.13 -2.90 3.67
CA ILE A 107 13.42 -2.26 3.98
C ILE A 107 13.95 -2.80 5.30
N ASN A 108 15.22 -3.18 5.33
CA ASN A 108 15.88 -3.48 6.60
C ASN A 108 16.13 -2.17 7.38
N MET A 109 15.14 -1.82 8.21
CA MET A 109 15.15 -0.57 8.98
C MET A 109 16.25 -0.52 10.03
N GLU A 110 16.67 -1.68 10.57
CA GLU A 110 17.76 -1.77 11.53
C GLU A 110 19.09 -1.40 10.88
N ALA A 111 19.42 -2.02 9.75
CA ALA A 111 20.64 -1.71 9.00
C ALA A 111 20.66 -0.25 8.50
N ALA A 112 19.51 0.28 8.06
CA ALA A 112 19.40 1.68 7.65
C ALA A 112 19.70 2.62 8.84
N LYS A 113 19.14 2.31 10.00
CA LYS A 113 19.37 3.09 11.25
C LYS A 113 20.82 3.02 11.72
N GLU A 114 21.44 1.84 11.72
CA GLU A 114 22.84 1.64 12.12
C GLU A 114 23.79 2.51 11.29
N ARG A 115 23.46 2.70 10.00
CA ARG A 115 24.26 3.52 9.08
C ARG A 115 23.80 4.98 8.97
N GLY A 116 22.80 5.40 9.72
CA GLY A 116 22.27 6.77 9.67
C GLY A 116 21.60 7.13 8.34
N ILE A 117 21.12 6.13 7.60
CA ILE A 117 20.46 6.30 6.31
C ILE A 117 19.03 6.79 6.54
N LYS A 118 18.63 7.86 5.85
CA LYS A 118 17.27 8.38 5.91
C LYS A 118 16.32 7.52 5.09
N VAL A 119 15.28 6.98 5.73
CA VAL A 119 14.20 6.25 5.03
C VAL A 119 13.02 7.19 4.84
N ILE A 120 12.47 7.23 3.61
CA ILE A 120 11.32 8.03 3.21
C ILE A 120 10.28 7.07 2.62
N ASN A 121 9.04 7.19 3.05
CA ASN A 121 7.91 6.44 2.50
C ASN A 121 6.86 7.38 1.89
N ALA A 122 5.85 6.80 1.21
CA ALA A 122 4.75 7.53 0.58
C ALA A 122 3.42 7.27 1.32
N PRO A 123 3.21 7.88 2.50
CA PRO A 123 1.99 7.67 3.28
C PRO A 123 0.76 8.15 2.52
N GLY A 124 -0.33 7.40 2.61
CA GLY A 124 -1.61 7.77 2.03
C GLY A 124 -1.77 7.51 0.52
N ARG A 125 -0.74 7.07 -0.20
CA ARG A 125 -0.80 6.84 -1.65
C ARG A 125 -2.00 5.98 -2.08
N ALA A 126 -2.25 4.88 -1.39
CA ALA A 126 -3.35 3.97 -1.69
C ALA A 126 -4.64 4.28 -0.90
N ALA A 127 -4.62 5.21 0.04
CA ALA A 127 -5.71 5.37 1.00
C ALA A 127 -7.05 5.76 0.36
N VAL A 128 -7.03 6.52 -0.72
CA VAL A 128 -8.25 6.88 -1.48
C VAL A 128 -8.84 5.63 -2.13
N ALA A 129 -8.04 4.90 -2.89
CA ALA A 129 -8.48 3.70 -3.60
C ALA A 129 -8.99 2.61 -2.63
N VAL A 130 -8.29 2.40 -1.51
CA VAL A 130 -8.71 1.45 -0.47
C VAL A 130 -10.03 1.87 0.17
N ALA A 131 -10.23 3.16 0.44
CA ALA A 131 -11.49 3.64 1.00
C ALA A 131 -12.65 3.52 0.01
N ASP A 132 -12.44 3.79 -1.29
CA ASP A 132 -13.43 3.59 -2.34
C ASP A 132 -13.83 2.12 -2.45
N PHE A 133 -12.84 1.23 -2.54
CA PHE A 133 -13.04 -0.21 -2.61
C PHE A 133 -13.81 -0.73 -1.38
N THR A 134 -13.44 -0.27 -0.18
CA THR A 134 -14.09 -0.71 1.06
C THR A 134 -15.58 -0.38 1.05
N VAL A 135 -15.95 0.85 0.69
CA VAL A 135 -17.36 1.25 0.61
C VAL A 135 -18.09 0.51 -0.51
N ALA A 136 -17.44 0.32 -1.67
CA ALA A 136 -17.99 -0.47 -2.77
C ALA A 136 -18.25 -1.92 -2.36
N ALA A 137 -17.32 -2.56 -1.64
CA ALA A 137 -17.47 -3.92 -1.12
C ALA A 137 -18.61 -4.03 -0.11
N MET A 138 -18.77 -3.06 0.79
CA MET A 138 -19.91 -2.99 1.72
C MET A 138 -21.23 -2.92 0.96
N LEU A 139 -21.34 -2.05 -0.04
CA LEU A 139 -22.54 -1.94 -0.87
C LEU A 139 -22.81 -3.21 -1.69
N CYS A 140 -21.76 -3.80 -2.24
CA CYS A 140 -21.84 -5.05 -2.99
C CYS A 140 -22.45 -6.18 -2.13
N GLU A 141 -21.98 -6.31 -0.89
CA GLU A 141 -22.51 -7.31 0.07
C GLU A 141 -23.95 -6.99 0.49
N ILE A 142 -24.22 -5.77 0.93
CA ILE A 142 -25.53 -5.38 1.47
C ILE A 142 -26.63 -5.44 0.39
N ARG A 143 -26.29 -5.06 -0.85
CA ARG A 143 -27.23 -5.07 -1.99
C ARG A 143 -27.18 -6.36 -2.79
N ASN A 144 -26.35 -7.33 -2.40
CA ASN A 144 -26.16 -8.61 -3.09
C ASN A 144 -25.77 -8.48 -4.57
N ILE A 145 -24.99 -7.45 -4.92
CA ILE A 145 -24.67 -7.13 -6.32
C ILE A 145 -23.96 -8.31 -6.99
N ALA A 146 -22.89 -8.84 -6.38
CA ALA A 146 -22.12 -9.94 -6.93
C ALA A 146 -22.97 -11.23 -7.05
N ARG A 147 -23.77 -11.55 -6.01
CA ARG A 147 -24.64 -12.73 -6.05
C ARG A 147 -25.72 -12.62 -7.11
N THR A 148 -26.28 -11.42 -7.30
CA THR A 148 -27.28 -11.18 -8.35
C THR A 148 -26.69 -11.27 -9.74
N ASP A 149 -25.49 -10.71 -9.93
CA ASP A 149 -24.78 -10.77 -11.21
C ASP A 149 -24.47 -12.22 -11.60
N GLU A 150 -23.96 -13.03 -10.66
CA GLU A 150 -23.70 -14.46 -10.88
C GLU A 150 -24.98 -15.23 -11.21
N ASP A 151 -26.04 -15.01 -10.44
CA ASP A 151 -27.32 -15.68 -10.67
C ASP A 151 -27.91 -15.37 -12.04
N ILE A 152 -27.88 -14.10 -12.47
CA ILE A 152 -28.36 -13.69 -13.79
C ILE A 152 -27.51 -14.29 -14.90
N LYS A 153 -26.19 -14.29 -14.78
CA LYS A 153 -25.27 -14.86 -15.77
C LYS A 153 -25.47 -16.37 -15.97
N THR A 154 -25.92 -17.06 -14.94
CA THR A 154 -26.24 -18.50 -15.00
C THR A 154 -27.70 -18.78 -15.34
N GLY A 155 -28.50 -17.76 -15.71
CA GLY A 155 -29.89 -17.89 -16.14
C GLY A 155 -30.89 -17.92 -15.00
N GLY A 156 -30.47 -17.60 -13.78
CA GLY A 156 -31.32 -17.54 -12.61
C GLY A 156 -32.02 -16.19 -12.41
N TRP A 157 -32.98 -16.15 -11.50
CA TRP A 157 -33.68 -14.95 -11.08
C TRP A 157 -34.12 -15.10 -9.62
N THR A 158 -33.15 -15.17 -8.69
CA THR A 158 -33.49 -15.32 -7.28
C THR A 158 -33.67 -13.95 -6.58
N LYS A 159 -34.57 -13.94 -5.59
CA LYS A 159 -34.72 -12.83 -4.62
C LYS A 159 -34.41 -13.29 -3.20
N LYS A 160 -33.91 -14.53 -3.04
CA LYS A 160 -33.60 -15.13 -1.75
C LYS A 160 -32.08 -15.15 -1.56
N TYR A 161 -31.58 -14.27 -0.72
CA TYR A 161 -30.15 -14.18 -0.41
C TYR A 161 -29.91 -14.53 1.08
N PRO A 162 -28.76 -15.14 1.40
CA PRO A 162 -28.45 -15.57 2.78
C PRO A 162 -28.46 -14.43 3.80
N ASN A 163 -28.06 -13.23 3.38
CA ASN A 163 -27.95 -12.05 4.23
C ASN A 163 -29.24 -11.20 4.29
N ARG A 164 -30.34 -11.62 3.68
CA ARG A 164 -31.56 -10.81 3.58
C ARG A 164 -32.10 -10.34 4.93
N THR A 165 -31.93 -11.13 5.96
CA THR A 165 -32.40 -10.79 7.33
C THR A 165 -31.57 -9.66 7.96
N TYR A 166 -30.34 -9.47 7.50
CA TYR A 166 -29.37 -8.51 8.03
C TYR A 166 -29.11 -7.32 7.10
N SER A 167 -29.62 -7.40 5.85
CA SER A 167 -29.43 -6.32 4.87
C SER A 167 -30.59 -5.32 4.91
N ASP A 168 -30.23 -4.05 4.95
CA ASP A 168 -31.18 -2.92 4.95
C ASP A 168 -30.58 -1.77 4.10
N ASN A 169 -31.26 -0.65 4.04
CA ASN A 169 -30.70 0.57 3.47
C ASN A 169 -29.55 1.08 4.35
N MET A 170 -28.51 1.60 3.72
CA MET A 170 -27.31 2.07 4.42
C MET A 170 -27.65 3.07 5.55
N CYS A 171 -28.63 3.94 5.37
CA CYS A 171 -29.05 4.92 6.38
C CYS A 171 -29.61 4.29 7.65
N ASN A 172 -30.11 3.05 7.58
CA ASN A 172 -30.65 2.32 8.72
C ASN A 172 -29.59 1.45 9.42
N LEU A 173 -28.43 1.30 8.82
CA LEU A 173 -27.34 0.47 9.33
C LEU A 173 -26.36 1.28 10.19
N LYS A 174 -25.67 0.57 11.05
CA LYS A 174 -24.50 1.08 11.77
C LYS A 174 -23.25 0.43 11.21
N VAL A 175 -22.26 1.25 10.88
CA VAL A 175 -20.95 0.76 10.41
C VAL A 175 -19.92 0.99 11.49
N GLY A 176 -19.26 -0.08 11.93
CA GLY A 176 -18.13 -0.03 12.85
C GLY A 176 -16.81 0.08 12.10
N LEU A 177 -15.99 1.05 12.47
CA LEU A 177 -14.63 1.21 11.98
C LEU A 177 -13.66 0.90 13.12
N VAL A 178 -12.86 -0.16 12.95
CA VAL A 178 -11.73 -0.48 13.82
C VAL A 178 -10.48 0.08 13.15
N GLY A 179 -9.99 1.18 13.71
CA GLY A 179 -8.96 2.03 13.10
C GLY A 179 -9.55 3.31 12.47
N PHE A 180 -9.11 4.47 12.96
CA PHE A 180 -9.58 5.78 12.51
C PHE A 180 -8.42 6.68 12.03
N GLY A 181 -7.42 6.05 11.40
CA GLY A 181 -6.32 6.71 10.70
C GLY A 181 -6.76 7.30 9.36
N ASP A 182 -5.84 7.45 8.43
CA ASP A 182 -6.11 8.08 7.12
C ASP A 182 -7.20 7.34 6.32
N ILE A 183 -7.12 6.01 6.23
CA ILE A 183 -8.12 5.19 5.52
C ILE A 183 -9.48 5.25 6.22
N GLY A 184 -9.52 5.04 7.55
CA GLY A 184 -10.78 5.06 8.32
C GLY A 184 -11.53 6.39 8.17
N ARG A 185 -10.83 7.52 8.22
CA ARG A 185 -11.41 8.85 8.01
C ARG A 185 -11.95 9.04 6.59
N LYS A 186 -11.26 8.52 5.58
CA LYS A 186 -11.71 8.56 4.19
C LYS A 186 -12.95 7.69 3.96
N ILE A 187 -13.02 6.52 4.61
CA ILE A 187 -14.23 5.66 4.61
C ILE A 187 -15.39 6.40 5.29
N ALA A 188 -15.17 6.97 6.47
CA ALA A 188 -16.19 7.72 7.19
C ALA A 188 -16.75 8.88 6.35
N THR A 189 -15.89 9.63 5.66
CA THR A 189 -16.31 10.72 4.78
C THR A 189 -17.27 10.25 3.67
N ARG A 190 -17.01 9.07 3.08
CA ARG A 190 -17.87 8.48 2.03
C ARG A 190 -19.20 7.97 2.60
N LEU A 191 -19.15 7.31 3.74
CA LEU A 191 -20.33 6.74 4.40
C LEU A 191 -21.32 7.81 4.87
N LYS A 192 -20.85 9.02 5.18
CA LYS A 192 -21.74 10.15 5.52
C LYS A 192 -22.78 10.44 4.43
N GLY A 193 -22.39 10.31 3.16
CA GLY A 193 -23.31 10.50 2.03
C GLY A 193 -24.50 9.56 2.01
N PHE A 194 -24.42 8.42 2.69
CA PHE A 194 -25.51 7.44 2.83
C PHE A 194 -26.37 7.64 4.07
N GLY A 195 -26.04 8.62 4.92
CA GLY A 195 -26.76 8.84 6.19
C GLY A 195 -26.53 7.75 7.25
N THR A 196 -25.48 6.93 7.09
CA THR A 196 -25.15 5.82 7.98
C THR A 196 -24.64 6.33 9.32
N THR A 197 -25.04 5.69 10.43
CA THR A 197 -24.40 5.90 11.73
C THR A 197 -23.04 5.23 11.75
N ILE A 198 -21.98 5.99 12.00
CA ILE A 198 -20.61 5.50 11.99
C ILE A 198 -20.09 5.42 13.42
N LEU A 199 -19.78 4.20 13.88
CA LEU A 199 -19.10 3.94 15.15
C LEU A 199 -17.60 3.80 14.84
N ALA A 200 -16.73 4.42 15.63
CA ALA A 200 -15.29 4.33 15.38
C ALA A 200 -14.53 4.05 16.68
N TYR A 201 -13.59 3.13 16.57
CA TYR A 201 -12.59 2.82 17.58
C TYR A 201 -11.18 2.99 17.01
N ASP A 202 -10.32 3.69 17.75
CA ASP A 202 -8.89 3.77 17.46
C ASP A 202 -8.14 4.10 18.76
N PRO A 203 -7.12 3.32 19.17
CA PRO A 203 -6.41 3.55 20.43
C PRO A 203 -5.51 4.80 20.41
N TYR A 204 -5.23 5.34 19.21
CA TYR A 204 -4.35 6.51 19.03
C TYR A 204 -5.12 7.79 18.69
N CYS A 205 -6.44 7.71 18.50
CA CYS A 205 -7.29 8.87 18.23
C CYS A 205 -8.06 9.30 19.48
N THR A 206 -8.13 10.61 19.72
CA THR A 206 -8.99 11.13 20.81
C THR A 206 -10.47 11.06 20.44
N LYS A 207 -11.35 10.99 21.42
CA LYS A 207 -12.81 10.99 21.20
C LYS A 207 -13.25 12.21 20.40
N GLU A 208 -12.74 13.37 20.77
CA GLU A 208 -13.05 14.65 20.13
C GLU A 208 -12.65 14.65 18.65
N SER A 209 -11.53 13.98 18.29
CA SER A 209 -11.10 13.86 16.90
C SER A 209 -12.04 12.98 16.08
N ILE A 210 -12.63 11.95 16.68
CA ILE A 210 -13.62 11.06 16.06
C ILE A 210 -14.97 11.80 15.91
N GLU A 211 -15.41 12.50 16.94
CA GLU A 211 -16.65 13.29 16.96
C GLU A 211 -16.61 14.44 15.95
N ALA A 212 -15.46 15.08 15.76
CA ALA A 212 -15.26 16.13 14.76
C ALA A 212 -15.53 15.65 13.33
N PHE A 213 -15.38 14.34 13.08
CA PHE A 213 -15.77 13.70 11.83
C PHE A 213 -17.25 13.27 11.81
N GLY A 214 -18.07 13.61 12.83
CA GLY A 214 -19.46 13.18 12.94
C GLY A 214 -19.61 11.67 13.13
N CYS A 215 -18.61 11.02 13.70
CA CYS A 215 -18.62 9.62 14.08
C CYS A 215 -18.81 9.49 15.58
N VAL A 216 -19.31 8.34 16.04
CA VAL A 216 -19.51 8.04 17.46
C VAL A 216 -18.32 7.25 17.97
N PRO A 217 -17.53 7.76 18.91
CA PRO A 217 -16.42 7.01 19.51
C PRO A 217 -16.96 5.87 20.38
N VAL A 218 -16.38 4.69 20.22
CA VAL A 218 -16.76 3.49 20.98
C VAL A 218 -15.53 2.80 21.55
N SER A 219 -15.72 1.93 22.55
CA SER A 219 -14.72 0.95 22.96
C SER A 219 -14.80 -0.29 22.07
N LEU A 220 -13.70 -1.02 21.96
CA LEU A 220 -13.67 -2.32 21.28
C LEU A 220 -14.28 -3.39 22.16
#